data_120d4ac68412717ed76ba8bada6ff740
#
_entry.id   120d4ac68412717ed76ba8bada6ff740
#
_cell.length_a   1.000
_cell.length_b   1.000
_cell.length_c   1.000
_cell.angle_alpha   90.00
_cell.angle_beta   90.00
_cell.angle_gamma   90.00
#
_symmetry.space_group_name_H-M   'P 1'
#
loop_
_entity.id
_entity.type
_entity.pdbx_description
1 polymer ?
#
loop_
_entity_poly.entity_id
_entity_poly.type
_entity_poly.pdbx_seq_one_letter_code
_entity_poly.pdbx_strand_id
1 'polypeptide(L)'
;MPTISDDIDETTARERSLARLTVGFIPLVDCAPLVVAKEKGFAAAEDLSLELVRETSWANIRDRVMVGHFDAAHMLGPMPIASTLGIGHAETPMIAPFSFGLGGNAITFSASVYAEMEAAGARPAMGPAEMGQALAKVVSSRRDGGDPALTLAVVHPFSGHNYELRYWLAVAQIDPDQEVRIVVLPPSSMVAALRDRQIDGFCVGEPWNSLAVEAGAGVIAVTKSSLWRQGPEKVLGFRADFAQRWPERLSALLRALYKAAEWAGRKENHPELGRILAAPDYLAAPAEIIGRALSGNLVRGSGGAPELVPDFLVFHDHAANFPWQSHSLWFYSQMVRWGQAPYSPALAEKARQVYRPDLYRGALARTGIDLPRASAKVEGALKVATPVASRNGAMILGPDGFFDGRLFDPDQLEAYLKSFGVQIADGAK
;
A
#
# COMPACT_ATOMS: atom_id res chain seq x y z
N MET A 1 -35.35 11.50 35.97
CA MET A 1 -34.99 10.60 34.84
C MET A 1 -34.82 11.48 33.61
N PRO A 2 -33.64 11.60 33.01
CA PRO A 2 -33.50 12.29 31.72
C PRO A 2 -34.35 11.54 30.70
N THR A 3 -35.08 12.26 29.90
CA THR A 3 -35.97 11.71 28.88
C THR A 3 -35.13 11.34 27.66
N ILE A 4 -35.49 10.26 26.93
CA ILE A 4 -34.84 9.80 25.67
C ILE A 4 -34.69 10.94 24.64
N SER A 5 -35.49 12.01 24.77
CA SER A 5 -35.45 13.21 23.94
C SER A 5 -34.19 14.08 24.18
N ASP A 6 -33.72 14.17 25.42
CA ASP A 6 -32.60 15.04 25.78
C ASP A 6 -31.28 14.45 25.30
N ASP A 7 -31.12 13.10 25.33
CA ASP A 7 -29.94 12.38 24.84
C ASP A 7 -29.81 12.48 23.32
N ILE A 8 -30.92 12.48 22.56
CA ILE A 8 -30.92 12.62 21.10
C ILE A 8 -30.50 14.04 20.70
N ASP A 9 -30.95 15.05 21.44
CA ASP A 9 -30.66 16.46 21.13
C ASP A 9 -29.17 16.81 21.43
N GLU A 10 -28.61 16.30 22.54
CA GLU A 10 -27.20 16.48 22.90
C GLU A 10 -26.28 15.77 21.91
N THR A 11 -26.60 14.55 21.47
CA THR A 11 -25.82 13.78 20.48
C THR A 11 -25.82 14.53 19.15
N THR A 12 -26.96 15.00 18.70
CA THR A 12 -27.12 15.77 17.46
C THR A 12 -26.42 17.13 17.52
N ALA A 13 -26.43 17.79 18.65
CA ALA A 13 -25.72 19.05 18.87
C ALA A 13 -24.21 18.85 18.89
N ARG A 14 -23.72 17.76 19.51
CA ARG A 14 -22.31 17.40 19.54
C ARG A 14 -21.79 17.07 18.14
N GLU A 15 -22.54 16.30 17.35
CA GLU A 15 -22.16 15.99 15.96
C GLU A 15 -22.04 17.24 15.07
N ARG A 16 -22.90 18.27 15.29
CA ARG A 16 -22.82 19.55 14.58
C ARG A 16 -21.62 20.40 14.99
N SER A 17 -21.00 20.14 16.13
CA SER A 17 -19.82 20.86 16.63
C SER A 17 -18.49 20.26 16.15
N LEU A 18 -18.49 19.01 15.61
CA LEU A 18 -17.30 18.32 15.17
C LEU A 18 -16.68 18.98 13.93
N ALA A 19 -15.36 19.05 13.90
CA ALA A 19 -14.65 19.54 12.72
C ALA A 19 -14.74 18.49 11.60
N ARG A 20 -15.44 18.85 10.50
CA ARG A 20 -15.62 17.96 9.34
C ARG A 20 -14.33 17.86 8.51
N LEU A 21 -13.97 16.65 8.12
CA LEU A 21 -12.92 16.34 7.18
C LEU A 21 -13.47 15.42 6.09
N THR A 22 -13.29 15.81 4.81
CA THR A 22 -13.64 15.00 3.65
C THR A 22 -12.43 14.21 3.20
N VAL A 23 -12.52 12.88 3.27
CA VAL A 23 -11.40 11.97 3.00
C VAL A 23 -11.76 10.98 1.89
N GLY A 24 -11.03 11.05 0.78
CA GLY A 24 -11.19 10.11 -0.34
C GLY A 24 -10.54 8.76 -0.05
N PHE A 25 -11.15 7.66 -0.53
CA PHE A 25 -10.55 6.33 -0.43
C PHE A 25 -10.94 5.42 -1.61
N ILE A 26 -10.11 4.42 -1.87
CA ILE A 26 -10.38 3.32 -2.81
C ILE A 26 -10.79 2.08 -2.01
N PRO A 27 -11.79 1.29 -2.49
CA PRO A 27 -12.30 0.11 -1.80
C PRO A 27 -11.29 -1.05 -1.81
N LEU A 28 -10.33 -0.98 -0.92
CA LEU A 28 -9.29 -1.98 -0.63
C LEU A 28 -9.27 -2.25 0.87
N VAL A 29 -8.89 -3.46 1.27
CA VAL A 29 -8.86 -3.85 2.69
C VAL A 29 -7.96 -2.93 3.53
N ASP A 30 -6.94 -2.37 2.93
CA ASP A 30 -5.99 -1.47 3.59
C ASP A 30 -6.56 -0.06 3.90
N CYS A 31 -7.77 0.29 3.44
CA CYS A 31 -8.49 1.47 3.92
C CYS A 31 -9.09 1.30 5.34
N ALA A 32 -8.98 0.11 5.93
CA ALA A 32 -9.60 -0.25 7.21
C ALA A 32 -9.38 0.78 8.33
N PRO A 33 -8.18 1.34 8.57
CA PRO A 33 -8.02 2.34 9.63
C PRO A 33 -8.88 3.59 9.46
N LEU A 34 -9.15 4.03 8.21
CA LEU A 34 -10.08 5.15 7.95
C LEU A 34 -11.51 4.79 8.33
N VAL A 35 -11.97 3.63 7.86
CA VAL A 35 -13.33 3.14 8.12
C VAL A 35 -13.53 2.91 9.61
N VAL A 36 -12.58 2.26 10.27
CA VAL A 36 -12.62 2.01 11.72
C VAL A 36 -12.60 3.31 12.53
N ALA A 37 -11.81 4.31 12.11
CA ALA A 37 -11.77 5.60 12.80
C ALA A 37 -13.14 6.27 12.82
N LYS A 38 -13.94 6.12 11.76
CA LYS A 38 -15.32 6.59 11.67
C LYS A 38 -16.28 5.69 12.46
N GLU A 39 -16.35 4.42 12.11
CA GLU A 39 -17.38 3.47 12.58
C GLU A 39 -17.25 3.12 14.09
N LYS A 40 -16.03 3.12 14.62
CA LYS A 40 -15.77 2.88 16.05
C LYS A 40 -15.69 4.17 16.87
N GLY A 41 -15.96 5.33 16.25
CA GLY A 41 -16.02 6.62 16.92
C GLY A 41 -14.66 7.18 17.34
N PHE A 42 -13.52 6.62 16.87
CA PHE A 42 -12.21 7.15 17.24
C PHE A 42 -12.00 8.58 16.73
N ALA A 43 -12.55 8.92 15.56
CA ALA A 43 -12.51 10.28 15.04
C ALA A 43 -13.37 11.22 15.87
N ALA A 44 -14.59 10.81 16.23
CA ALA A 44 -15.49 11.61 17.07
C ALA A 44 -14.92 11.86 18.48
N ALA A 45 -14.14 10.91 19.02
CA ALA A 45 -13.43 11.06 20.28
C ALA A 45 -12.30 12.11 20.23
N GLU A 46 -11.87 12.50 19.05
CA GLU A 46 -10.89 13.55 18.76
C GLU A 46 -11.56 14.80 18.14
N ASP A 47 -12.87 14.97 18.36
CA ASP A 47 -13.71 16.09 17.88
C ASP A 47 -13.71 16.24 16.34
N LEU A 48 -13.59 15.11 15.60
CA LEU A 48 -13.61 15.05 14.14
C LEU A 48 -14.83 14.29 13.62
N SER A 49 -15.43 14.80 12.54
CA SER A 49 -16.42 14.10 11.72
C SER A 49 -15.80 13.73 10.38
N LEU A 50 -15.65 12.43 10.08
CA LEU A 50 -15.10 11.95 8.82
C LEU A 50 -16.20 11.71 7.80
N GLU A 51 -16.17 12.46 6.71
CA GLU A 51 -16.91 12.15 5.49
C GLU A 51 -16.01 11.33 4.56
N LEU A 52 -16.25 10.02 4.52
CA LEU A 52 -15.49 9.11 3.65
C LEU A 52 -16.14 9.06 2.26
N VAL A 53 -15.39 9.42 1.23
CA VAL A 53 -15.86 9.43 -0.15
C VAL A 53 -15.15 8.31 -0.91
N ARG A 54 -15.96 7.32 -1.33
CA ARG A 54 -15.47 6.19 -2.11
C ARG A 54 -15.20 6.60 -3.55
N GLU A 55 -14.00 6.30 -4.04
CA GLU A 55 -13.58 6.53 -5.41
C GLU A 55 -13.24 5.23 -6.13
N THR A 56 -13.23 5.27 -7.45
CA THR A 56 -12.89 4.11 -8.29
C THR A 56 -11.51 4.22 -8.92
N SER A 57 -10.97 5.45 -9.02
CA SER A 57 -9.71 5.76 -9.71
C SER A 57 -8.73 6.46 -8.80
N TRP A 58 -7.49 6.00 -8.82
CA TRP A 58 -6.39 6.66 -8.11
C TRP A 58 -6.07 8.05 -8.66
N ALA A 59 -6.30 8.27 -9.96
CA ALA A 59 -6.16 9.59 -10.55
C ALA A 59 -7.19 10.58 -9.96
N ASN A 60 -8.45 10.15 -9.77
CA ASN A 60 -9.47 10.98 -9.10
C ASN A 60 -9.07 11.31 -7.66
N ILE A 61 -8.56 10.33 -6.90
CA ILE A 61 -8.05 10.53 -5.54
C ILE A 61 -7.01 11.64 -5.53
N ARG A 62 -5.99 11.53 -6.39
CA ARG A 62 -4.92 12.53 -6.53
C ARG A 62 -5.49 13.91 -6.85
N ASP A 63 -6.26 13.99 -7.93
CA ASP A 63 -6.73 15.27 -8.48
C ASP A 63 -7.64 16.00 -7.49
N ARG A 64 -8.51 15.27 -6.79
CA ARG A 64 -9.41 15.87 -5.79
C ARG A 64 -8.67 16.38 -4.54
N VAL A 65 -7.57 15.74 -4.14
CA VAL A 65 -6.70 16.30 -3.09
C VAL A 65 -5.97 17.54 -3.63
N MET A 66 -5.42 17.47 -4.86
CA MET A 66 -4.68 18.58 -5.45
C MET A 66 -5.51 19.86 -5.56
N VAL A 67 -6.78 19.75 -5.94
CA VAL A 67 -7.69 20.90 -6.07
C VAL A 67 -8.43 21.27 -4.77
N GLY A 68 -8.19 20.51 -3.68
CA GLY A 68 -8.78 20.78 -2.37
C GLY A 68 -10.25 20.37 -2.22
N HIS A 69 -10.76 19.46 -3.06
CA HIS A 69 -12.06 18.84 -2.86
C HIS A 69 -12.04 17.79 -1.73
N PHE A 70 -10.88 17.15 -1.52
CA PHE A 70 -10.60 16.33 -0.36
C PHE A 70 -9.57 17.02 0.53
N ASP A 71 -9.82 17.01 1.84
CA ASP A 71 -8.84 17.46 2.82
C ASP A 71 -7.66 16.51 2.89
N ALA A 72 -7.94 15.21 2.78
CA ALA A 72 -6.97 14.12 2.80
C ALA A 72 -7.46 12.95 1.93
N ALA A 73 -6.59 12.00 1.66
CA ALA A 73 -7.00 10.75 1.04
C ALA A 73 -6.10 9.57 1.43
N HIS A 74 -6.70 8.38 1.38
CA HIS A 74 -6.01 7.10 1.25
C HIS A 74 -5.33 7.07 -0.12
N MET A 75 -4.00 7.13 -0.16
CA MET A 75 -3.21 7.28 -1.38
C MET A 75 -2.18 6.16 -1.53
N LEU A 76 -1.82 5.85 -2.75
CA LEU A 76 -0.65 5.03 -3.06
C LEU A 76 0.63 5.71 -2.53
N GLY A 77 1.50 4.97 -1.83
CA GLY A 77 2.70 5.55 -1.22
C GLY A 77 3.56 6.43 -2.14
N PRO A 78 3.82 6.03 -3.40
CA PRO A 78 4.59 6.86 -4.33
C PRO A 78 3.84 8.10 -4.84
N MET A 79 2.52 8.14 -4.77
CA MET A 79 1.72 9.20 -5.42
C MET A 79 1.95 10.61 -4.84
N PRO A 80 2.01 10.84 -3.51
CA PRO A 80 2.37 12.14 -2.96
C PRO A 80 3.78 12.60 -3.36
N ILE A 81 4.71 11.65 -3.56
CA ILE A 81 6.07 11.93 -4.01
C ILE A 81 6.03 12.43 -5.46
N ALA A 82 5.38 11.68 -6.36
CA ALA A 82 5.23 12.08 -7.75
C ALA A 82 4.56 13.46 -7.88
N SER A 83 3.52 13.73 -7.08
CA SER A 83 2.84 15.03 -7.06
C SER A 83 3.75 16.17 -6.60
N THR A 84 4.54 15.93 -5.56
CA THR A 84 5.48 16.92 -5.02
C THR A 84 6.64 17.20 -5.98
N LEU A 85 7.06 16.20 -6.76
CA LEU A 85 8.13 16.35 -7.75
C LEU A 85 7.63 16.82 -9.13
N GLY A 86 6.32 16.98 -9.32
CA GLY A 86 5.74 17.39 -10.61
C GLY A 86 5.90 16.34 -11.72
N ILE A 87 5.92 15.03 -11.36
CA ILE A 87 6.12 13.97 -12.32
C ILE A 87 4.80 13.57 -12.98
N GLY A 88 4.70 13.78 -14.27
CA GLY A 88 3.51 13.41 -15.08
C GLY A 88 2.31 14.36 -14.93
N HIS A 89 2.39 15.39 -14.11
CA HIS A 89 1.36 16.43 -13.91
C HIS A 89 1.95 17.66 -13.23
N ALA A 90 1.14 18.70 -13.01
CA ALA A 90 1.57 19.93 -12.34
C ALA A 90 2.09 19.62 -10.92
N GLU A 91 3.19 20.27 -10.57
CA GLU A 91 3.79 20.17 -9.24
C GLU A 91 2.78 20.64 -8.17
N THR A 92 2.51 19.78 -7.22
CA THR A 92 1.66 20.09 -6.07
C THR A 92 2.33 19.51 -4.81
N PRO A 93 2.86 20.37 -3.93
CA PRO A 93 3.46 19.90 -2.68
C PRO A 93 2.47 19.11 -1.82
N MET A 94 2.82 17.88 -1.54
CA MET A 94 2.04 16.96 -0.69
C MET A 94 2.87 16.45 0.48
N ILE A 95 2.19 15.96 1.51
CA ILE A 95 2.78 15.30 2.67
C ILE A 95 2.06 13.99 2.97
N ALA A 96 2.79 13.04 3.55
CA ALA A 96 2.29 11.75 4.02
C ALA A 96 2.73 11.54 5.48
N PRO A 97 1.93 11.96 6.47
CA PRO A 97 2.29 11.86 7.88
C PRO A 97 1.86 10.54 8.54
N PHE A 98 1.25 9.60 7.80
CA PHE A 98 0.75 8.33 8.31
C PHE A 98 0.78 7.26 7.21
N SER A 99 1.18 6.04 7.55
CA SER A 99 1.07 4.86 6.70
C SER A 99 -0.10 3.98 7.17
N PHE A 100 -0.94 3.48 6.24
CA PHE A 100 -2.11 2.69 6.60
C PHE A 100 -1.78 1.25 7.00
N GLY A 101 -0.57 0.81 6.74
CA GLY A 101 -0.10 -0.52 7.05
C GLY A 101 1.02 -0.97 6.11
N LEU A 102 1.38 -2.24 6.24
CA LEU A 102 2.41 -2.90 5.44
C LEU A 102 1.80 -4.13 4.75
N GLY A 103 2.25 -4.44 3.54
CA GLY A 103 1.77 -5.63 2.82
C GLY A 103 0.41 -5.44 2.13
N GLY A 104 -0.36 -6.53 2.01
CA GLY A 104 -1.74 -6.54 1.51
C GLY A 104 -1.91 -6.65 0.00
N ASN A 105 -0.83 -6.68 -0.78
CA ASN A 105 -0.88 -6.87 -2.24
C ASN A 105 -0.50 -8.30 -2.63
N ALA A 106 -0.93 -8.68 -3.85
CA ALA A 106 -0.46 -9.90 -4.50
C ALA A 106 -0.41 -9.74 -6.03
N ILE A 107 0.36 -10.63 -6.67
CA ILE A 107 0.39 -10.82 -8.12
C ILE A 107 -0.43 -12.06 -8.44
N THR A 108 -1.49 -11.87 -9.22
CA THR A 108 -2.43 -12.90 -9.64
C THR A 108 -2.38 -13.06 -11.15
N PHE A 109 -2.25 -14.27 -11.63
CA PHE A 109 -2.34 -14.60 -13.06
C PHE A 109 -3.67 -15.28 -13.38
N SER A 110 -4.08 -15.20 -14.64
CA SER A 110 -5.22 -16.00 -15.12
C SER A 110 -4.93 -17.50 -14.93
N ALA A 111 -5.97 -18.29 -14.73
CA ALA A 111 -5.82 -19.73 -14.56
C ALA A 111 -5.10 -20.38 -15.75
N SER A 112 -5.26 -19.84 -16.99
CA SER A 112 -4.56 -20.33 -18.18
C SER A 112 -3.05 -20.05 -18.14
N VAL A 113 -2.63 -18.82 -17.82
CA VAL A 113 -1.22 -18.46 -17.72
C VAL A 113 -0.57 -19.19 -16.54
N TYR A 114 -1.29 -19.35 -15.42
CA TYR A 114 -0.74 -20.11 -14.31
C TYR A 114 -0.53 -21.59 -14.66
N ALA A 115 -1.43 -22.21 -15.45
CA ALA A 115 -1.23 -23.56 -15.97
C ALA A 115 0.02 -23.66 -16.89
N GLU A 116 0.29 -22.64 -17.72
CA GLU A 116 1.55 -22.57 -18.48
C GLU A 116 2.77 -22.49 -17.56
N MET A 117 2.66 -21.68 -16.46
CA MET A 117 3.73 -21.62 -15.45
C MET A 117 3.92 -22.96 -14.73
N GLU A 118 2.86 -23.70 -14.42
CA GLU A 118 2.94 -25.06 -13.84
C GLU A 118 3.62 -26.05 -14.80
N ALA A 119 3.30 -25.98 -16.08
CA ALA A 119 3.99 -26.77 -17.11
C ALA A 119 5.48 -26.38 -17.22
N ALA A 120 5.82 -25.12 -16.99
CA ALA A 120 7.20 -24.61 -16.93
C ALA A 120 7.92 -24.91 -15.59
N GLY A 121 7.22 -25.52 -14.62
CA GLY A 121 7.77 -25.99 -13.35
C GLY A 121 7.29 -25.25 -12.11
N ALA A 122 6.36 -24.28 -12.21
CA ALA A 122 5.79 -23.62 -11.04
C ALA A 122 5.03 -24.61 -10.14
N ARG A 123 5.07 -24.36 -8.83
CA ARG A 123 4.32 -25.09 -7.80
C ARG A 123 3.85 -24.10 -6.73
N PRO A 124 2.71 -24.32 -6.08
CA PRO A 124 2.12 -23.37 -5.12
C PRO A 124 3.05 -22.93 -3.97
N ALA A 125 3.92 -23.82 -3.51
CA ALA A 125 4.81 -23.55 -2.37
C ALA A 125 6.15 -22.89 -2.75
N MET A 126 6.37 -22.56 -4.03
CA MET A 126 7.62 -21.95 -4.48
C MET A 126 7.75 -20.50 -4.02
N GLY A 127 9.01 -20.10 -3.75
CA GLY A 127 9.36 -18.72 -3.46
C GLY A 127 9.26 -17.83 -4.70
N PRO A 128 9.28 -16.50 -4.50
CA PRO A 128 9.14 -15.54 -5.62
C PRO A 128 10.19 -15.69 -6.71
N ALA A 129 11.43 -16.03 -6.36
CA ALA A 129 12.51 -16.21 -7.34
C ALA A 129 12.23 -17.39 -8.30
N GLU A 130 11.85 -18.54 -7.74
CA GLU A 130 11.52 -19.74 -8.51
C GLU A 130 10.24 -19.55 -9.35
N MET A 131 9.23 -18.88 -8.78
CA MET A 131 8.01 -18.53 -9.49
C MET A 131 8.28 -17.57 -10.66
N GLY A 132 9.20 -16.62 -10.47
CA GLY A 132 9.67 -15.72 -11.53
C GLY A 132 10.40 -16.45 -12.65
N GLN A 133 11.22 -17.46 -12.32
CA GLN A 133 11.88 -18.30 -13.33
C GLN A 133 10.90 -19.12 -14.17
N ALA A 134 9.82 -19.62 -13.55
CA ALA A 134 8.76 -20.31 -14.29
C ALA A 134 8.05 -19.35 -15.27
N LEU A 135 7.73 -18.12 -14.81
CA LEU A 135 7.15 -17.08 -15.66
C LEU A 135 8.11 -16.71 -16.82
N ALA A 136 9.43 -16.59 -16.57
CA ALA A 136 10.41 -16.27 -17.61
C ALA A 136 10.42 -17.30 -18.73
N LYS A 137 10.26 -18.59 -18.39
CA LYS A 137 10.14 -19.66 -19.40
C LYS A 137 8.86 -19.50 -20.23
N VAL A 138 7.73 -19.13 -19.61
CA VAL A 138 6.48 -18.86 -20.32
C VAL A 138 6.64 -17.68 -21.27
N VAL A 139 7.23 -16.56 -20.80
CA VAL A 139 7.50 -15.37 -21.63
C VAL A 139 8.39 -15.71 -22.82
N SER A 140 9.50 -16.44 -22.60
CA SER A 140 10.38 -16.89 -23.68
C SER A 140 9.65 -17.80 -24.68
N SER A 141 8.90 -18.80 -24.19
CA SER A 141 8.16 -19.73 -25.06
C SER A 141 7.15 -19.01 -25.96
N ARG A 142 6.43 -18.03 -25.40
CA ARG A 142 5.46 -17.22 -26.16
C ARG A 142 6.17 -16.37 -27.23
N ARG A 143 7.27 -15.69 -26.85
CA ARG A 143 8.08 -14.92 -27.80
C ARG A 143 8.58 -15.77 -28.95
N ASP A 144 9.15 -16.94 -28.64
CA ASP A 144 9.74 -17.85 -29.63
C ASP A 144 8.65 -18.50 -30.51
N GLY A 145 7.43 -18.69 -29.98
CA GLY A 145 6.24 -19.16 -30.71
C GLY A 145 5.53 -18.08 -31.53
N GLY A 146 5.92 -16.81 -31.37
CA GLY A 146 5.24 -15.67 -32.02
C GLY A 146 3.89 -15.31 -31.40
N ASP A 147 3.61 -15.76 -30.19
CA ASP A 147 2.42 -15.41 -29.44
C ASP A 147 2.47 -13.96 -28.91
N PRO A 148 1.34 -13.31 -28.65
CA PRO A 148 1.32 -11.99 -28.05
C PRO A 148 2.00 -11.97 -26.68
N ALA A 149 2.70 -10.88 -26.37
CA ALA A 149 3.27 -10.64 -25.05
C ALA A 149 2.17 -10.61 -23.98
N LEU A 150 2.49 -11.14 -22.79
CA LEU A 150 1.57 -11.11 -21.65
C LEU A 150 1.18 -9.67 -21.28
N THR A 151 -0.10 -9.43 -21.08
CA THR A 151 -0.64 -8.15 -20.64
C THR A 151 -0.89 -8.21 -19.13
N LEU A 152 -0.13 -7.44 -18.36
CA LEU A 152 -0.21 -7.38 -16.90
C LEU A 152 -0.77 -6.03 -16.45
N ALA A 153 -1.73 -6.04 -15.53
CA ALA A 153 -2.35 -4.81 -15.08
C ALA A 153 -1.81 -4.36 -13.70
N VAL A 154 -1.67 -3.05 -13.56
CA VAL A 154 -1.41 -2.36 -12.30
C VAL A 154 -2.43 -1.24 -12.13
N VAL A 155 -2.53 -0.68 -10.93
CA VAL A 155 -3.60 0.30 -10.63
C VAL A 155 -3.23 1.75 -10.97
N HIS A 156 -1.94 2.05 -11.09
CA HIS A 156 -1.41 3.38 -11.39
C HIS A 156 0.09 3.31 -11.69
N PRO A 157 0.66 4.18 -12.56
CA PRO A 157 2.10 4.20 -12.83
C PRO A 157 2.95 4.49 -11.58
N PHE A 158 2.45 5.37 -10.70
CA PHE A 158 3.08 5.70 -9.41
C PHE A 158 2.39 4.91 -8.29
N SER A 159 2.62 3.59 -8.25
CA SER A 159 2.06 2.69 -7.23
C SER A 159 3.10 1.68 -6.76
N GLY A 160 2.97 1.23 -5.51
CA GLY A 160 3.71 0.08 -5.00
C GLY A 160 3.52 -1.13 -5.90
N HIS A 161 2.28 -1.38 -6.36
CA HIS A 161 1.93 -2.46 -7.28
C HIS A 161 2.78 -2.49 -8.56
N ASN A 162 2.95 -1.31 -9.22
CA ASN A 162 3.78 -1.20 -10.41
C ASN A 162 5.25 -1.48 -10.13
N TYR A 163 5.78 -0.94 -9.03
CA TYR A 163 7.18 -1.10 -8.70
C TYR A 163 7.51 -2.51 -8.20
N GLU A 164 6.62 -3.16 -7.48
CA GLU A 164 6.76 -4.54 -7.02
C GLU A 164 6.72 -5.52 -8.19
N LEU A 165 5.76 -5.34 -9.11
CA LEU A 165 5.66 -6.15 -10.32
C LEU A 165 6.93 -6.01 -11.17
N ARG A 166 7.36 -4.78 -11.47
CA ARG A 166 8.57 -4.50 -12.25
C ARG A 166 9.84 -5.02 -11.57
N TYR A 167 9.94 -4.87 -10.25
CA TYR A 167 11.05 -5.37 -9.46
C TYR A 167 11.17 -6.91 -9.58
N TRP A 168 10.05 -7.60 -9.38
CA TRP A 168 9.97 -9.06 -9.47
C TRP A 168 10.29 -9.58 -10.87
N LEU A 169 9.71 -8.98 -11.92
CA LEU A 169 9.99 -9.31 -13.32
C LEU A 169 11.49 -9.15 -13.64
N ALA A 170 12.08 -8.03 -13.24
CA ALA A 170 13.50 -7.76 -13.52
C ALA A 170 14.44 -8.73 -12.80
N VAL A 171 14.13 -9.17 -11.57
CA VAL A 171 14.92 -10.22 -10.88
C VAL A 171 14.79 -11.56 -11.61
N ALA A 172 13.63 -11.84 -12.19
CA ALA A 172 13.41 -13.01 -13.04
C ALA A 172 14.02 -12.88 -14.44
N GLN A 173 14.77 -11.81 -14.73
CA GLN A 173 15.37 -11.49 -16.03
C GLN A 173 14.33 -11.27 -17.15
N ILE A 174 13.13 -10.81 -16.79
CA ILE A 174 12.10 -10.36 -17.72
C ILE A 174 12.17 -8.84 -17.78
N ASP A 175 12.39 -8.27 -18.98
CA ASP A 175 12.33 -6.82 -19.18
C ASP A 175 10.86 -6.36 -19.16
N PRO A 176 10.44 -5.56 -18.13
CA PRO A 176 9.04 -5.17 -17.99
C PRO A 176 8.56 -4.18 -19.05
N ASP A 177 9.45 -3.59 -19.84
CA ASP A 177 9.12 -2.63 -20.89
C ASP A 177 9.18 -3.24 -22.30
N GLN A 178 9.85 -4.40 -22.48
CA GLN A 178 10.03 -5.03 -23.79
C GLN A 178 9.35 -6.39 -23.92
N GLU A 179 9.29 -7.18 -22.84
CA GLU A 179 8.87 -8.58 -22.91
C GLU A 179 7.46 -8.82 -22.38
N VAL A 180 6.87 -7.84 -21.68
CA VAL A 180 5.47 -7.84 -21.24
C VAL A 180 4.84 -6.49 -21.53
N ARG A 181 3.52 -6.43 -21.52
CA ARG A 181 2.77 -5.19 -21.66
C ARG A 181 2.14 -4.83 -20.32
N ILE A 182 2.56 -3.74 -19.68
CA ILE A 182 1.95 -3.25 -18.43
C ILE A 182 0.87 -2.21 -18.77
N VAL A 183 -0.35 -2.43 -18.28
CA VAL A 183 -1.51 -1.54 -18.46
C VAL A 183 -2.06 -1.07 -17.11
N VAL A 184 -2.79 0.04 -17.13
CA VAL A 184 -3.42 0.59 -15.91
C VAL A 184 -4.91 0.33 -15.93
N LEU A 185 -5.42 -0.32 -14.87
CA LEU A 185 -6.85 -0.56 -14.66
C LEU A 185 -7.26 -0.20 -13.22
N PRO A 186 -8.49 0.28 -13.01
CA PRO A 186 -9.04 0.40 -11.66
C PRO A 186 -9.09 -0.95 -10.94
N PRO A 187 -8.87 -1.01 -9.61
CA PRO A 187 -8.95 -2.27 -8.85
C PRO A 187 -10.24 -3.06 -9.11
N SER A 188 -11.39 -2.39 -9.13
CA SER A 188 -12.69 -3.01 -9.35
C SER A 188 -12.89 -3.65 -10.74
N SER A 189 -12.04 -3.31 -11.71
CA SER A 189 -12.11 -3.86 -13.08
C SER A 189 -11.21 -5.08 -13.27
N MET A 190 -10.31 -5.40 -12.33
CA MET A 190 -9.28 -6.43 -12.49
C MET A 190 -9.86 -7.82 -12.71
N VAL A 191 -10.85 -8.22 -11.89
CA VAL A 191 -11.45 -9.56 -11.95
C VAL A 191 -12.20 -9.78 -13.27
N ALA A 192 -12.98 -8.79 -13.72
CA ALA A 192 -13.68 -8.87 -14.99
C ALA A 192 -12.72 -8.92 -16.17
N ALA A 193 -11.69 -8.04 -16.19
CA ALA A 193 -10.70 -8.00 -17.25
C ALA A 193 -9.90 -9.32 -17.34
N LEU A 194 -9.57 -9.95 -16.20
CA LEU A 194 -8.89 -11.24 -16.16
C LEU A 194 -9.78 -12.38 -16.71
N ARG A 195 -11.05 -12.44 -16.25
CA ARG A 195 -12.03 -13.43 -16.72
C ARG A 195 -12.30 -13.31 -18.22
N ASP A 196 -12.42 -12.08 -18.70
CA ASP A 196 -12.74 -11.77 -20.11
C ASP A 196 -11.47 -11.79 -21.00
N ARG A 197 -10.32 -12.24 -20.47
CA ARG A 197 -9.02 -12.38 -21.16
C ARG A 197 -8.51 -11.08 -21.79
N GLN A 198 -8.85 -9.93 -21.19
CA GLN A 198 -8.31 -8.64 -21.58
C GLN A 198 -6.92 -8.39 -20.98
N ILE A 199 -6.62 -9.08 -19.88
CA ILE A 199 -5.32 -9.13 -19.21
C ILE A 199 -4.99 -10.57 -18.83
N ASP A 200 -3.70 -10.85 -18.69
CA ASP A 200 -3.16 -12.17 -18.33
C ASP A 200 -2.83 -12.29 -16.85
N GLY A 201 -2.67 -11.16 -16.19
CA GLY A 201 -2.41 -11.07 -14.75
C GLY A 201 -2.47 -9.64 -14.25
N PHE A 202 -2.39 -9.47 -12.94
CA PHE A 202 -2.37 -8.15 -12.33
C PHE A 202 -1.66 -8.15 -10.98
N CYS A 203 -1.22 -6.96 -10.54
CA CYS A 203 -0.79 -6.68 -9.17
C CYS A 203 -1.72 -5.67 -8.54
N VAL A 204 -2.36 -6.04 -7.42
CA VAL A 204 -3.35 -5.20 -6.72
C VAL A 204 -3.45 -5.58 -5.24
N GLY A 205 -4.00 -4.67 -4.41
CA GLY A 205 -4.38 -4.96 -3.01
C GLY A 205 -5.65 -5.81 -2.89
N GLU A 206 -5.83 -6.44 -1.73
CA GLU A 206 -7.06 -7.17 -1.42
C GLU A 206 -8.30 -6.24 -1.32
N PRO A 207 -9.50 -6.75 -1.67
CA PRO A 207 -9.88 -8.16 -1.81
C PRO A 207 -9.80 -8.70 -3.25
N TRP A 208 -9.26 -7.97 -4.21
CA TRP A 208 -9.40 -8.26 -5.63
C TRP A 208 -8.68 -9.53 -6.08
N ASN A 209 -7.56 -9.90 -5.43
CA ASN A 209 -6.88 -11.18 -5.71
C ASN A 209 -7.75 -12.36 -5.25
N SER A 210 -8.23 -12.30 -4.01
CA SER A 210 -9.12 -13.34 -3.45
C SER A 210 -10.43 -13.44 -4.21
N LEU A 211 -11.00 -12.32 -4.71
CA LEU A 211 -12.18 -12.33 -5.56
C LEU A 211 -11.93 -12.97 -6.93
N ALA A 212 -10.74 -12.78 -7.53
CA ALA A 212 -10.37 -13.44 -8.77
C ALA A 212 -10.25 -14.97 -8.60
N VAL A 213 -9.71 -15.40 -7.47
CA VAL A 213 -9.62 -16.83 -7.11
C VAL A 213 -11.01 -17.42 -6.89
N GLU A 214 -11.86 -16.74 -6.13
CA GLU A 214 -13.25 -17.19 -5.87
C GLU A 214 -14.07 -17.31 -7.15
N ALA A 215 -13.86 -16.41 -8.11
CA ALA A 215 -14.46 -16.45 -9.43
C ALA A 215 -13.86 -17.52 -10.36
N GLY A 216 -12.85 -18.28 -9.92
CA GLY A 216 -12.14 -19.25 -10.75
C GLY A 216 -11.34 -18.63 -11.91
N ALA A 217 -11.20 -17.32 -11.91
CA ALA A 217 -10.54 -16.58 -12.99
C ALA A 217 -9.02 -16.49 -12.81
N GLY A 218 -8.52 -16.56 -11.57
CA GLY A 218 -7.13 -16.33 -11.28
C GLY A 218 -6.51 -17.23 -10.21
N VAL A 219 -5.19 -17.21 -10.17
CA VAL A 219 -4.35 -17.88 -9.16
C VAL A 219 -3.36 -16.87 -8.60
N ILE A 220 -3.30 -16.74 -7.26
CA ILE A 220 -2.33 -15.90 -6.57
C ILE A 220 -0.96 -16.59 -6.63
N ALA A 221 -0.08 -16.05 -7.47
CA ALA A 221 1.26 -16.59 -7.67
C ALA A 221 2.25 -16.12 -6.61
N VAL A 222 2.26 -14.79 -6.33
CA VAL A 222 3.24 -14.16 -5.45
C VAL A 222 2.53 -13.13 -4.57
N THR A 223 2.83 -13.12 -3.28
CA THR A 223 2.35 -12.08 -2.36
C THR A 223 3.42 -11.01 -2.13
N LYS A 224 3.02 -9.79 -1.84
CA LYS A 224 3.95 -8.72 -1.48
C LYS A 224 4.83 -9.10 -0.29
N SER A 225 4.26 -9.70 0.74
CA SER A 225 5.01 -10.13 1.93
C SER A 225 6.10 -11.15 1.61
N SER A 226 5.97 -11.89 0.50
CA SER A 226 7.04 -12.77 0.00
C SER A 226 8.07 -12.04 -0.86
N LEU A 227 7.71 -10.92 -1.51
CA LEU A 227 8.65 -10.09 -2.28
C LEU A 227 9.49 -9.18 -1.38
N TRP A 228 8.82 -8.49 -0.50
CA TRP A 228 9.41 -7.59 0.49
C TRP A 228 8.59 -7.69 1.77
N ARG A 229 9.12 -8.42 2.73
CA ARG A 229 8.46 -8.62 4.01
C ARG A 229 8.31 -7.26 4.72
N GLN A 230 7.08 -6.93 5.11
CA GLN A 230 6.73 -5.62 5.68
C GLN A 230 7.01 -4.42 4.75
N GLY A 231 6.92 -4.62 3.44
CA GLY A 231 7.03 -3.53 2.47
C GLY A 231 5.89 -2.51 2.61
N PRO A 232 6.18 -1.19 2.44
CA PRO A 232 5.22 -0.10 2.57
C PRO A 232 4.17 -0.12 1.45
N GLU A 233 2.97 0.39 1.74
CA GLU A 233 1.92 0.44 0.71
C GLU A 233 1.20 1.80 0.69
N LYS A 234 0.06 1.93 1.37
CA LYS A 234 -0.77 3.15 1.32
C LYS A 234 -0.39 4.13 2.41
N VAL A 235 -0.60 5.40 2.11
CA VAL A 235 -0.37 6.52 3.03
C VAL A 235 -1.57 7.44 3.09
N LEU A 236 -1.70 8.19 4.17
CA LEU A 236 -2.61 9.31 4.26
C LEU A 236 -1.95 10.52 3.61
N GLY A 237 -2.43 10.91 2.44
CA GLY A 237 -1.91 12.04 1.68
C GLY A 237 -2.71 13.32 1.91
N PHE A 238 -1.99 14.43 2.07
CA PHE A 238 -2.55 15.80 2.16
C PHE A 238 -1.79 16.74 1.23
N ARG A 239 -2.40 17.86 0.89
CA ARG A 239 -1.64 19.03 0.45
C ARG A 239 -0.77 19.53 1.60
N ALA A 240 0.43 19.98 1.29
CA ALA A 240 1.40 20.39 2.32
C ALA A 240 0.91 21.58 3.17
N ASP A 241 0.11 22.49 2.58
CA ASP A 241 -0.46 23.65 3.27
C ASP A 241 -1.49 23.29 4.34
N PHE A 242 -2.11 22.09 4.29
CA PHE A 242 -3.06 21.64 5.30
C PHE A 242 -2.44 21.57 6.71
N ALA A 243 -1.21 21.08 6.81
CA ALA A 243 -0.53 20.97 8.11
C ALA A 243 -0.26 22.34 8.75
N GLN A 244 -0.08 23.38 7.95
CA GLN A 244 0.13 24.75 8.43
C GLN A 244 -1.20 25.42 8.81
N ARG A 245 -2.25 25.19 8.02
CA ARG A 245 -3.57 25.78 8.24
C ARG A 245 -4.33 25.15 9.39
N TRP A 246 -4.21 23.84 9.55
CA TRP A 246 -5.04 23.04 10.46
C TRP A 246 -4.21 22.03 11.27
N PRO A 247 -3.16 22.46 12.00
CA PRO A 247 -2.24 21.53 12.70
C PRO A 247 -2.96 20.69 13.77
N GLU A 248 -3.97 21.26 14.45
CA GLU A 248 -4.73 20.54 15.48
C GLU A 248 -5.63 19.46 14.86
N ARG A 249 -6.29 19.75 13.73
CA ARG A 249 -7.11 18.75 13.01
C ARG A 249 -6.26 17.62 12.47
N LEU A 250 -5.09 17.93 11.93
CA LEU A 250 -4.12 16.93 11.48
C LEU A 250 -3.71 16.04 12.66
N SER A 251 -3.30 16.63 13.77
CA SER A 251 -2.88 15.89 14.96
C SER A 251 -4.01 15.00 15.53
N ALA A 252 -5.24 15.51 15.57
CA ALA A 252 -6.42 14.76 15.98
C ALA A 252 -6.68 13.55 15.06
N LEU A 253 -6.63 13.76 13.76
CA LEU A 253 -6.82 12.67 12.79
C LEU A 253 -5.72 11.59 12.93
N LEU A 254 -4.46 11.98 13.11
CA LEU A 254 -3.37 11.02 13.31
C LEU A 254 -3.56 10.19 14.59
N ARG A 255 -4.05 10.78 15.69
CA ARG A 255 -4.38 10.04 16.93
C ARG A 255 -5.55 9.08 16.72
N ALA A 256 -6.60 9.53 16.04
CA ALA A 256 -7.74 8.69 15.71
C ALA A 256 -7.35 7.48 14.84
N LEU A 257 -6.57 7.71 13.80
CA LEU A 257 -6.09 6.66 12.89
C LEU A 257 -5.13 5.69 13.57
N TYR A 258 -4.28 6.16 14.48
CA TYR A 258 -3.42 5.28 15.26
C TYR A 258 -4.24 4.28 16.08
N LYS A 259 -5.25 4.77 16.83
CA LYS A 259 -6.15 3.91 17.61
C LYS A 259 -6.95 2.95 16.71
N ALA A 260 -7.38 3.44 15.56
CA ALA A 260 -8.12 2.64 14.59
C ALA A 260 -7.24 1.53 13.99
N ALA A 261 -5.98 1.82 13.66
CA ALA A 261 -5.02 0.85 13.15
C ALA A 261 -4.67 -0.20 14.24
N GLU A 262 -4.48 0.23 15.49
CA GLU A 262 -4.28 -0.68 16.63
C GLU A 262 -5.48 -1.62 16.80
N TRP A 263 -6.71 -1.09 16.73
CA TRP A 263 -7.92 -1.90 16.81
C TRP A 263 -8.03 -2.88 15.62
N ALA A 264 -7.76 -2.42 14.40
CA ALA A 264 -7.80 -3.23 13.19
C ALA A 264 -6.72 -4.33 13.15
N GLY A 265 -5.57 -4.10 13.79
CA GLY A 265 -4.48 -5.07 13.88
C GLY A 265 -4.73 -6.22 14.85
N ARG A 266 -5.71 -6.09 15.77
CA ARG A 266 -6.04 -7.14 16.74
C ARG A 266 -6.88 -8.24 16.10
N LYS A 267 -6.38 -9.47 16.11
CA LYS A 267 -7.02 -10.63 15.46
C LYS A 267 -8.43 -10.89 15.96
N GLU A 268 -8.70 -10.65 17.24
CA GLU A 268 -10.03 -10.79 17.84
C GLU A 268 -11.08 -9.87 17.21
N ASN A 269 -10.66 -8.75 16.61
CA ASN A 269 -11.53 -7.79 15.95
C ASN A 269 -11.76 -8.11 14.45
N HIS A 270 -10.99 -9.03 13.84
CA HIS A 270 -11.10 -9.33 12.42
C HIS A 270 -12.50 -9.76 11.97
N PRO A 271 -13.27 -10.57 12.74
CA PRO A 271 -14.64 -10.91 12.35
C PRO A 271 -15.59 -9.70 12.30
N GLU A 272 -15.44 -8.76 13.23
CA GLU A 272 -16.21 -7.50 13.21
C GLU A 272 -15.74 -6.58 12.08
N LEU A 273 -14.43 -6.43 11.93
CA LEU A 273 -13.82 -5.62 10.87
C LEU A 273 -14.24 -6.10 9.48
N GLY A 274 -14.25 -7.41 9.24
CA GLY A 274 -14.71 -7.99 7.97
C GLY A 274 -16.16 -7.62 7.65
N ARG A 275 -17.05 -7.64 8.67
CA ARG A 275 -18.46 -7.22 8.49
C ARG A 275 -18.61 -5.73 8.23
N ILE A 276 -17.85 -4.88 8.92
CA ILE A 276 -17.83 -3.43 8.69
C ILE A 276 -17.40 -3.13 7.26
N LEU A 277 -16.26 -3.68 6.84
CA LEU A 277 -15.70 -3.45 5.51
C LEU A 277 -16.57 -4.01 4.37
N ALA A 278 -17.35 -5.06 4.62
CA ALA A 278 -18.25 -5.67 3.63
C ALA A 278 -19.43 -4.77 3.23
N ALA A 279 -19.71 -3.72 4.01
CA ALA A 279 -20.81 -2.81 3.73
C ALA A 279 -20.71 -2.19 2.32
N PRO A 280 -21.85 -1.91 1.64
CA PRO A 280 -21.91 -1.33 0.30
C PRO A 280 -21.16 0.00 0.16
N ASP A 281 -21.15 0.80 1.21
CA ASP A 281 -20.47 2.09 1.24
C ASP A 281 -18.94 1.98 1.29
N TYR A 282 -18.41 0.80 1.63
CA TYR A 282 -16.98 0.54 1.75
C TYR A 282 -16.47 -0.37 0.62
N LEU A 283 -16.24 -1.65 0.88
CA LEU A 283 -15.69 -2.56 -0.13
C LEU A 283 -16.75 -3.19 -1.02
N ALA A 284 -17.98 -3.38 -0.50
CA ALA A 284 -19.05 -4.11 -1.18
C ALA A 284 -18.61 -5.53 -1.64
N ALA A 285 -17.84 -6.21 -0.78
CA ALA A 285 -17.29 -7.54 -1.03
C ALA A 285 -17.70 -8.50 0.11
N PRO A 286 -17.76 -9.84 -0.13
CA PRO A 286 -18.14 -10.79 0.92
C PRO A 286 -17.22 -10.71 2.14
N ALA A 287 -17.80 -10.66 3.33
CA ALA A 287 -17.06 -10.56 4.59
C ALA A 287 -16.08 -11.74 4.79
N GLU A 288 -16.40 -12.92 4.28
CA GLU A 288 -15.52 -14.09 4.33
C GLU A 288 -14.24 -13.87 3.53
N ILE A 289 -14.35 -13.32 2.31
CA ILE A 289 -13.21 -13.01 1.44
C ILE A 289 -12.32 -11.94 2.11
N ILE A 290 -12.93 -10.90 2.66
CA ILE A 290 -12.22 -9.88 3.42
C ILE A 290 -11.52 -10.50 4.64
N GLY A 291 -12.19 -11.41 5.36
CA GLY A 291 -11.66 -12.10 6.52
C GLY A 291 -10.43 -12.96 6.20
N ARG A 292 -10.36 -13.57 5.02
CA ARG A 292 -9.18 -14.30 4.54
C ARG A 292 -7.96 -13.37 4.43
N ALA A 293 -8.15 -12.21 3.81
CA ALA A 293 -7.11 -11.19 3.68
C ALA A 293 -6.65 -10.66 5.06
N LEU A 294 -7.60 -10.35 5.96
CA LEU A 294 -7.30 -9.86 7.31
C LEU A 294 -6.50 -10.87 8.14
N SER A 295 -6.84 -12.15 8.04
CA SER A 295 -6.16 -13.21 8.79
C SER A 295 -4.88 -13.71 8.12
N GLY A 296 -4.63 -13.35 6.87
CA GLY A 296 -3.54 -13.90 6.05
C GLY A 296 -3.78 -15.35 5.60
N ASN A 297 -4.97 -15.93 5.83
CA ASN A 297 -5.34 -17.28 5.37
C ASN A 297 -5.85 -17.22 3.93
N LEU A 298 -4.94 -17.14 2.96
CA LEU A 298 -5.28 -16.98 1.55
C LEU A 298 -5.55 -18.33 0.87
N VAL A 299 -6.55 -18.35 0.00
CA VAL A 299 -6.75 -19.42 -0.98
C VAL A 299 -6.06 -18.99 -2.27
N ARG A 300 -5.03 -19.72 -2.71
CA ARG A 300 -4.23 -19.30 -3.88
C ARG A 300 -4.89 -19.60 -5.20
N GLY A 301 -5.66 -20.67 -5.31
CA GLY A 301 -6.36 -21.09 -6.53
C GLY A 301 -7.71 -21.70 -6.21
N SER A 302 -8.60 -21.76 -7.20
CA SER A 302 -9.95 -22.27 -7.03
C SER A 302 -9.96 -23.71 -6.50
N GLY A 303 -10.76 -23.96 -5.45
CA GLY A 303 -10.83 -25.25 -4.78
C GLY A 303 -9.63 -25.59 -3.88
N GLY A 304 -8.65 -24.70 -3.76
CA GLY A 304 -7.50 -24.88 -2.86
C GLY A 304 -7.87 -24.73 -1.40
N ALA A 305 -7.05 -25.30 -0.50
CA ALA A 305 -7.15 -25.05 0.93
C ALA A 305 -6.56 -23.68 1.30
N PRO A 306 -7.07 -23.01 2.35
CA PRO A 306 -6.45 -21.81 2.87
C PRO A 306 -5.01 -22.09 3.36
N GLU A 307 -4.11 -21.19 3.01
CA GLU A 307 -2.69 -21.22 3.41
C GLU A 307 -2.39 -19.95 4.20
N LEU A 308 -1.76 -20.11 5.38
CA LEU A 308 -1.32 -18.96 6.17
C LEU A 308 -0.11 -18.29 5.51
N VAL A 309 -0.27 -17.04 5.11
CA VAL A 309 0.79 -16.16 4.65
C VAL A 309 1.16 -15.21 5.79
N PRO A 310 2.30 -15.42 6.45
CA PRO A 310 2.71 -14.57 7.57
C PRO A 310 2.88 -13.11 7.12
N ASP A 311 2.48 -12.19 7.99
CA ASP A 311 2.61 -10.74 7.76
C ASP A 311 2.03 -10.27 6.41
N PHE A 312 0.99 -10.98 5.90
CA PHE A 312 0.37 -10.62 4.62
C PHE A 312 -0.14 -9.18 4.62
N LEU A 313 -0.82 -8.79 5.69
CA LEU A 313 -1.30 -7.43 5.92
C LEU A 313 -1.12 -7.07 7.39
N VAL A 314 -0.36 -6.01 7.66
CA VAL A 314 -0.05 -5.55 9.02
C VAL A 314 -0.55 -4.13 9.19
N PHE A 315 -1.57 -3.91 10.04
CA PHE A 315 -2.15 -2.58 10.25
C PHE A 315 -1.39 -1.74 11.28
N HIS A 316 -0.78 -2.35 12.29
CA HIS A 316 -0.27 -1.61 13.45
C HIS A 316 1.11 -2.06 13.94
N ASP A 317 1.32 -3.38 14.11
CA ASP A 317 2.56 -3.92 14.64
C ASP A 317 3.78 -3.48 13.81
N HIS A 318 4.97 -3.52 14.43
CA HIS A 318 6.24 -3.23 13.77
C HIS A 318 6.36 -1.79 13.24
N ALA A 319 5.71 -0.84 13.91
CA ALA A 319 5.63 0.56 13.47
C ALA A 319 5.05 0.73 12.05
N ALA A 320 4.04 -0.10 11.69
CA ALA A 320 3.42 -0.11 10.36
C ALA A 320 2.81 1.24 9.97
N ASN A 321 2.39 2.04 10.96
CA ASN A 321 1.80 3.36 10.72
C ASN A 321 2.82 4.49 10.65
N PHE A 322 4.09 4.21 10.98
CA PHE A 322 5.13 5.22 10.97
C PHE A 322 5.56 5.52 9.54
N PRO A 323 5.54 6.79 9.10
CA PRO A 323 5.92 7.17 7.73
C PRO A 323 7.43 7.25 7.59
N TRP A 324 8.09 6.09 7.43
CA TRP A 324 9.53 5.99 7.29
C TRP A 324 10.02 6.74 6.03
N GLN A 325 10.97 7.64 6.19
CA GLN A 325 11.60 8.35 5.08
C GLN A 325 12.39 7.42 4.13
N SER A 326 12.86 6.28 4.64
CA SER A 326 13.44 5.22 3.81
C SER A 326 12.43 4.65 2.81
N HIS A 327 11.16 4.49 3.18
CA HIS A 327 10.10 4.07 2.26
C HIS A 327 9.89 5.09 1.12
N SER A 328 9.86 6.38 1.45
CA SER A 328 9.76 7.44 0.43
C SER A 328 10.92 7.39 -0.56
N LEU A 329 12.14 7.26 -0.04
CA LEU A 329 13.35 7.18 -0.88
C LEU A 329 13.42 5.90 -1.71
N TRP A 330 12.92 4.77 -1.18
CA TRP A 330 12.82 3.56 -2.00
C TRP A 330 11.86 3.76 -3.17
N PHE A 331 10.69 4.35 -2.95
CA PHE A 331 9.76 4.67 -4.04
C PHE A 331 10.36 5.63 -5.05
N TYR A 332 11.06 6.68 -4.60
CA TYR A 332 11.78 7.59 -5.51
C TYR A 332 12.85 6.85 -6.30
N SER A 333 13.61 5.93 -5.67
CA SER A 333 14.60 5.12 -6.37
C SER A 333 13.99 4.29 -7.49
N GLN A 334 12.77 3.76 -7.29
CA GLN A 334 12.07 3.01 -8.34
C GLN A 334 11.59 3.95 -9.47
N MET A 335 11.13 5.18 -9.15
CA MET A 335 10.81 6.17 -10.18
C MET A 335 12.02 6.47 -11.07
N VAL A 336 13.19 6.62 -10.48
CA VAL A 336 14.46 6.84 -11.21
C VAL A 336 14.85 5.59 -12.00
N ARG A 337 14.84 4.42 -11.36
CA ARG A 337 15.20 3.14 -11.99
C ARG A 337 14.41 2.87 -13.28
N TRP A 338 13.12 3.22 -13.26
CA TRP A 338 12.20 2.98 -14.39
C TRP A 338 12.01 4.19 -15.30
N GLY A 339 12.94 5.16 -15.23
CA GLY A 339 12.94 6.32 -16.15
C GLY A 339 11.79 7.30 -15.97
N GLN A 340 11.03 7.22 -14.87
CA GLN A 340 9.91 8.13 -14.60
C GLN A 340 10.36 9.46 -13.99
N ALA A 341 11.52 9.50 -13.37
CA ALA A 341 12.12 10.69 -12.76
C ALA A 341 13.64 10.73 -13.01
N PRO A 342 14.23 11.90 -13.15
CA PRO A 342 15.69 12.03 -13.09
C PRO A 342 16.18 11.85 -11.66
N TYR A 343 17.44 11.43 -11.50
CA TYR A 343 18.11 11.44 -10.22
C TYR A 343 18.79 12.78 -9.97
N SER A 344 18.57 13.35 -8.79
CA SER A 344 19.46 14.37 -8.19
C SER A 344 19.36 14.32 -6.67
N PRO A 345 20.42 14.75 -5.93
CA PRO A 345 20.36 14.86 -4.47
C PRO A 345 19.23 15.78 -3.98
N ALA A 346 18.95 16.86 -4.71
CA ALA A 346 17.88 17.81 -4.40
C ALA A 346 16.48 17.17 -4.53
N LEU A 347 16.25 16.41 -5.59
CA LEU A 347 14.98 15.68 -5.76
C LEU A 347 14.83 14.54 -4.75
N ALA A 348 15.93 13.86 -4.41
CA ALA A 348 15.93 12.84 -3.36
C ALA A 348 15.54 13.43 -2.01
N GLU A 349 16.09 14.59 -1.65
CA GLU A 349 15.72 15.27 -0.40
C GLU A 349 14.27 15.76 -0.44
N LYS A 350 13.82 16.31 -1.56
CA LYS A 350 12.41 16.71 -1.75
C LYS A 350 11.46 15.51 -1.60
N ALA A 351 11.82 14.34 -2.16
CA ALA A 351 11.08 13.09 -1.99
C ALA A 351 11.10 12.60 -0.52
N ARG A 352 12.26 12.66 0.15
CA ARG A 352 12.40 12.30 1.57
C ARG A 352 11.43 13.08 2.46
N GLN A 353 11.31 14.39 2.24
CA GLN A 353 10.49 15.31 3.02
C GLN A 353 8.98 15.13 2.83
N VAL A 354 8.53 14.38 1.84
CA VAL A 354 7.11 14.06 1.66
C VAL A 354 6.59 13.21 2.81
N TYR A 355 7.37 12.24 3.29
CA TYR A 355 7.00 11.46 4.46
C TYR A 355 7.39 12.20 5.73
N ARG A 356 6.41 12.44 6.62
CA ARG A 356 6.50 13.38 7.74
C ARG A 356 6.46 12.68 9.10
N PRO A 357 7.53 11.92 9.46
CA PRO A 357 7.63 11.30 10.79
C PRO A 357 7.63 12.31 11.94
N ASP A 358 8.04 13.55 11.69
CA ASP A 358 7.99 14.64 12.64
C ASP A 358 6.57 15.00 13.05
N LEU A 359 5.64 15.13 12.07
CA LEU A 359 4.21 15.39 12.34
C LEU A 359 3.55 14.22 13.07
N TYR A 360 3.89 12.98 12.67
CA TYR A 360 3.42 11.78 13.35
C TYR A 360 3.85 11.75 14.81
N ARG A 361 5.15 11.98 15.08
CA ARG A 361 5.68 12.05 16.46
C ARG A 361 5.05 13.19 17.26
N GLY A 362 4.87 14.36 16.64
CA GLY A 362 4.23 15.52 17.27
C GLY A 362 2.81 15.22 17.73
N ALA A 363 2.00 14.62 16.85
CA ALA A 363 0.61 14.26 17.14
C ALA A 363 0.48 13.25 18.29
N LEU A 364 1.41 12.30 18.40
CA LEU A 364 1.38 11.22 19.39
C LEU A 364 2.28 11.49 20.61
N ALA A 365 2.91 12.67 20.71
CA ALA A 365 3.88 12.96 21.74
C ALA A 365 3.35 12.82 23.18
N ARG A 366 2.07 13.12 23.40
CA ARG A 366 1.43 13.13 24.74
C ARG A 366 0.60 11.89 25.05
N THR A 367 0.62 10.89 24.17
CA THR A 367 -0.23 9.68 24.31
C THR A 367 0.42 8.54 25.07
N GLY A 368 1.71 8.64 25.43
CA GLY A 368 2.46 7.55 26.06
C GLY A 368 2.89 6.43 25.10
N ILE A 369 2.52 6.52 23.83
CA ILE A 369 2.84 5.55 22.78
C ILE A 369 4.36 5.52 22.53
N ASP A 370 4.90 4.32 22.33
CA ASP A 370 6.31 4.17 21.95
C ASP A 370 6.50 4.48 20.46
N LEU A 371 7.45 5.33 20.16
CA LEU A 371 7.68 5.88 18.83
C LEU A 371 9.13 5.69 18.40
N PRO A 372 9.41 5.34 17.12
CA PRO A 372 10.77 5.25 16.61
C PRO A 372 11.52 6.56 16.79
N ARG A 373 12.78 6.49 17.20
CA ARG A 373 13.66 7.68 17.28
C ARG A 373 14.22 8.05 15.90
N ALA A 374 14.60 7.06 15.10
CA ALA A 374 15.05 7.27 13.72
C ALA A 374 13.90 7.65 12.81
N SER A 375 14.15 8.41 11.74
CA SER A 375 13.18 8.75 10.70
C SER A 375 13.32 7.87 9.46
N ALA A 376 14.44 7.18 9.32
CA ALA A 376 14.74 6.23 8.26
C ALA A 376 15.46 5.01 8.84
N LYS A 377 15.45 3.91 8.11
CA LYS A 377 16.18 2.68 8.44
C LYS A 377 16.73 2.05 7.17
N VAL A 378 17.68 1.13 7.29
CA VAL A 378 18.10 0.28 6.16
C VAL A 378 17.03 -0.78 5.96
N GLU A 379 16.36 -0.75 4.81
CA GLU A 379 15.32 -1.72 4.47
C GLU A 379 15.93 -3.05 4.03
N GLY A 380 15.32 -4.15 4.47
CA GLY A 380 15.80 -5.49 4.19
C GLY A 380 16.88 -6.01 5.15
N ALA A 381 17.31 -5.20 6.12
CA ALA A 381 18.40 -5.54 7.03
C ALA A 381 17.98 -6.49 8.16
N LEU A 382 16.71 -6.46 8.56
CA LEU A 382 16.22 -7.23 9.70
C LEU A 382 15.84 -8.65 9.27
N LYS A 383 16.55 -9.63 9.83
CA LYS A 383 16.30 -11.07 9.56
C LYS A 383 15.35 -11.70 10.59
N VAL A 384 15.29 -11.12 11.77
CA VAL A 384 14.46 -11.55 12.91
C VAL A 384 13.81 -10.35 13.57
N ALA A 385 12.83 -10.57 14.43
CA ALA A 385 12.27 -9.54 15.28
C ALA A 385 13.38 -8.87 16.10
N THR A 386 13.56 -7.56 15.94
CA THR A 386 14.72 -6.82 16.42
C THR A 386 14.27 -5.61 17.26
N PRO A 387 14.74 -5.49 18.51
CA PRO A 387 14.55 -4.28 19.30
C PRO A 387 15.26 -3.08 18.64
N VAL A 388 14.56 -1.96 18.55
CA VAL A 388 15.09 -0.74 17.94
C VAL A 388 14.99 0.45 18.90
N ALA A 389 15.80 1.47 18.65
CA ALA A 389 15.77 2.69 19.45
C ALA A 389 14.40 3.38 19.30
N SER A 390 13.67 3.45 20.39
CA SER A 390 12.37 4.08 20.49
C SER A 390 12.28 4.99 21.70
N ARG A 391 11.16 5.70 21.84
CA ARG A 391 10.97 6.66 22.93
C ARG A 391 11.00 5.98 24.29
N ASN A 392 10.31 4.85 24.45
CA ASN A 392 10.18 4.11 25.70
C ASN A 392 11.11 2.88 25.73
N GLY A 393 11.84 2.60 24.65
CA GLY A 393 12.80 1.50 24.57
C GLY A 393 12.19 0.10 24.42
N ALA A 394 10.90 0.01 24.05
CA ALA A 394 10.16 -1.25 23.98
C ALA A 394 9.77 -1.67 22.56
N MET A 395 10.17 -0.92 21.54
CA MET A 395 9.74 -1.19 20.16
C MET A 395 10.51 -2.33 19.53
N ILE A 396 9.78 -3.23 18.91
CA ILE A 396 10.33 -4.35 18.14
C ILE A 396 9.85 -4.21 16.69
N LEU A 397 10.78 -4.15 15.74
CA LEU A 397 10.49 -4.28 14.33
C LEU A 397 10.60 -5.74 13.90
N GLY A 398 9.75 -6.15 12.98
CA GLY A 398 9.80 -7.49 12.40
C GLY A 398 10.86 -7.61 11.30
N PRO A 399 11.08 -8.85 10.81
CA PRO A 399 11.95 -9.07 9.66
C PRO A 399 11.38 -8.37 8.42
N ASP A 400 12.25 -7.72 7.64
CA ASP A 400 11.86 -6.84 6.53
C ASP A 400 12.59 -7.16 5.20
N GLY A 401 13.11 -8.39 5.07
CA GLY A 401 13.93 -8.81 3.94
C GLY A 401 13.23 -8.73 2.59
N PHE A 402 14.01 -8.34 1.55
CA PHE A 402 13.65 -8.55 0.15
C PHE A 402 13.95 -10.00 -0.24
N PHE A 403 13.16 -10.55 -1.16
CA PHE A 403 13.27 -11.95 -1.59
C PHE A 403 14.58 -12.28 -2.28
N ASP A 404 15.23 -11.30 -2.90
CA ASP A 404 16.53 -11.41 -3.55
C ASP A 404 17.73 -11.09 -2.63
N GLY A 405 17.46 -10.81 -1.35
CA GLY A 405 18.46 -10.53 -0.34
C GLY A 405 19.11 -9.14 -0.43
N ARG A 406 18.66 -8.27 -1.33
CA ARG A 406 19.18 -6.90 -1.44
C ARG A 406 18.86 -6.09 -0.19
N LEU A 407 19.68 -5.07 0.03
CA LEU A 407 19.45 -4.06 1.06
C LEU A 407 19.21 -2.71 0.38
N PHE A 408 18.34 -1.91 0.97
CA PHE A 408 18.18 -0.52 0.59
C PHE A 408 18.62 0.38 1.75
N ASP A 409 19.79 0.98 1.59
CA ASP A 409 20.30 2.00 2.49
C ASP A 409 19.90 3.38 1.97
N PRO A 410 19.03 4.14 2.67
CA PRO A 410 18.57 5.45 2.23
C PRO A 410 19.69 6.49 2.12
N ASP A 411 20.85 6.27 2.80
CA ASP A 411 21.99 7.15 2.73
C ASP A 411 22.96 6.77 1.58
N GLN A 412 22.70 5.64 0.89
CA GLN A 412 23.48 5.14 -0.25
C GLN A 412 22.62 5.03 -1.52
N LEU A 413 21.71 5.97 -1.72
CA LEU A 413 20.73 5.94 -2.81
C LEU A 413 21.37 5.84 -4.21
N GLU A 414 22.45 6.59 -4.44
CA GLU A 414 23.18 6.57 -5.70
C GLU A 414 23.83 5.19 -5.97
N ALA A 415 24.47 4.61 -4.95
CA ALA A 415 25.05 3.27 -5.06
C ALA A 415 23.97 2.22 -5.32
N TYR A 416 22.81 2.34 -4.68
CA TYR A 416 21.67 1.46 -4.93
C TYR A 416 21.18 1.54 -6.38
N LEU A 417 21.02 2.74 -6.93
CA LEU A 417 20.61 2.95 -8.33
C LEU A 417 21.64 2.40 -9.31
N LYS A 418 22.94 2.65 -9.10
CA LYS A 418 24.03 2.12 -9.91
C LYS A 418 24.07 0.58 -9.92
N SER A 419 23.65 -0.08 -8.83
CA SER A 419 23.56 -1.55 -8.75
C SER A 419 22.54 -2.16 -9.72
N PHE A 420 21.63 -1.36 -10.28
CA PHE A 420 20.69 -1.74 -11.33
C PHE A 420 21.09 -1.25 -12.74
N GLY A 421 22.30 -0.72 -12.89
CA GLY A 421 22.79 -0.20 -14.17
C GLY A 421 22.25 1.20 -14.52
N VAL A 422 21.60 1.89 -13.58
CA VAL A 422 21.12 3.26 -13.82
C VAL A 422 22.32 4.19 -14.00
N GLN A 423 22.36 4.86 -15.16
CA GLN A 423 23.40 5.87 -15.45
C GLN A 423 23.05 7.16 -14.71
N ILE A 424 23.93 7.58 -13.82
CA ILE A 424 23.81 8.83 -13.12
C ILE A 424 24.90 9.75 -13.67
N ALA A 425 24.49 10.91 -14.23
CA ALA A 425 25.43 11.87 -14.78
C ALA A 425 26.34 12.40 -13.66
N ASP A 426 27.65 12.31 -13.86
CA ASP A 426 28.64 12.90 -12.95
C ASP A 426 28.43 14.43 -12.91
N GLY A 427 28.05 14.98 -11.78
CA GLY A 427 27.96 16.43 -11.58
C GLY A 427 26.56 17.03 -11.42
N ALA A 428 25.51 16.25 -11.21
CA ALA A 428 24.22 16.77 -10.71
C ALA A 428 24.37 17.24 -9.24
N LYS A 429 25.04 18.41 -9.06
CA LYS A 429 25.13 19.09 -7.74
C LYS A 429 23.89 19.93 -7.48
#